data_78a48bfa11312b330228bc500ae366a0
#
_entry.id   78a48bfa11312b330228bc500ae366a0
#
_cell.length_a   1.000
_cell.length_b   1.000
_cell.length_c   1.000
_cell.angle_alpha   90.00
_cell.angle_beta   90.00
_cell.angle_gamma   90.00
#
_symmetry.space_group_name_H-M   'P 1'
#
loop_
_entity.id
_entity.type
_entity.pdbx_description
1 polymer ?
#
loop_
_entity_poly.entity_id
_entity_poly.type
_entity_poly.pdbx_seq_one_letter_code
_entity_poly.pdbx_strand_id
1 'polypeptide(L)'
;MLRPVGKQRVAEEIIDQLRGLILKGSFAPGDKLPAERRLAEELGVNRASLREAIKSLEQMGLVKTRQGDGTRVLDFMQTAGVELVSHHIPTGGKPNLEVLRDVLEFRRFYGREVARQAAIKGDDEDVRRLEEVADRAADPAIDAEALMKVDFEFYVELTRVGRNRVFQLLINTIRSAVLNYSAFFVTFNPPAAVVRKNQRDIIKAIEMQDGERAAQIADAHLRKGADQVLSVFKGQPSA
;
A
#
# COMPACT_ATOMS: atom_id res chain seq x y z
N MET A 1 18.36 28.04 -11.01
CA MET A 1 17.45 27.17 -10.22
C MET A 1 16.01 27.58 -10.50
N LEU A 2 15.22 26.72 -11.13
CA LEU A 2 13.78 26.94 -11.32
C LEU A 2 13.05 26.59 -10.03
N ARG A 3 12.16 27.46 -9.56
CA ARG A 3 11.27 27.16 -8.44
C ARG A 3 9.94 26.62 -9.00
N PRO A 4 9.37 25.57 -8.42
CA PRO A 4 8.08 25.02 -8.86
C PRO A 4 6.98 26.05 -8.67
N VAL A 5 6.13 26.20 -9.66
CA VAL A 5 4.99 27.13 -9.66
C VAL A 5 3.77 26.37 -9.16
N GLY A 6 2.95 26.98 -8.28
CA GLY A 6 1.82 26.38 -7.55
C GLY A 6 0.63 25.81 -8.35
N LYS A 7 0.73 25.63 -9.66
CA LYS A 7 -0.31 24.99 -10.49
C LYS A 7 -0.52 23.51 -10.19
N GLN A 8 0.53 22.80 -9.82
CA GLN A 8 0.49 21.35 -9.54
C GLN A 8 -0.43 21.03 -8.35
N ARG A 9 -0.40 21.88 -7.33
CA ARG A 9 -1.23 21.70 -6.13
C ARG A 9 -2.73 21.76 -6.42
N VAL A 10 -3.17 22.64 -7.31
CA VAL A 10 -4.60 22.75 -7.70
C VAL A 10 -5.07 21.49 -8.44
N ALA A 11 -4.27 20.95 -9.36
CA ALA A 11 -4.61 19.72 -10.07
C ALA A 11 -4.67 18.52 -9.11
N GLU A 12 -3.75 18.42 -8.15
CA GLU A 12 -3.75 17.37 -7.12
C GLU A 12 -5.01 17.44 -6.25
N GLU A 13 -5.43 18.63 -5.82
CA GLU A 13 -6.66 18.83 -5.05
C GLU A 13 -7.92 18.40 -5.83
N ILE A 14 -7.98 18.71 -7.15
CA ILE A 14 -9.07 18.26 -8.03
C ILE A 14 -9.08 16.73 -8.15
N ILE A 15 -7.90 16.13 -8.36
CA ILE A 15 -7.75 14.67 -8.45
C ILE A 15 -8.27 14.02 -7.17
N ASP A 16 -7.85 14.52 -6.01
CA ASP A 16 -8.23 13.95 -4.71
C ASP A 16 -9.74 14.03 -4.47
N GLN A 17 -10.37 15.16 -4.80
CA GLN A 17 -11.81 15.33 -4.65
C GLN A 17 -12.59 14.39 -5.59
N LEU A 18 -12.29 14.39 -6.88
CA LEU A 18 -13.00 13.57 -7.87
C LEU A 18 -12.77 12.08 -7.62
N ARG A 19 -11.54 11.68 -7.32
CA ARG A 19 -11.22 10.30 -6.94
C ARG A 19 -12.02 9.88 -5.70
N GLY A 20 -12.05 10.73 -4.66
CA GLY A 20 -12.83 10.45 -3.45
C GLY A 20 -14.31 10.27 -3.73
N LEU A 21 -14.92 11.04 -4.62
CA LEU A 21 -16.31 10.88 -5.03
C LEU A 21 -16.56 9.59 -5.80
N ILE A 22 -15.66 9.22 -6.71
CA ILE A 22 -15.74 7.97 -7.48
C ILE A 22 -15.59 6.77 -6.55
N LEU A 23 -14.58 6.75 -5.69
CA LEU A 23 -14.32 5.63 -4.77
C LEU A 23 -15.43 5.45 -3.71
N LYS A 24 -16.15 6.52 -3.35
CA LYS A 24 -17.32 6.48 -2.46
C LYS A 24 -18.60 6.08 -3.17
N GLY A 25 -18.58 5.87 -4.49
CA GLY A 25 -19.74 5.51 -5.27
C GLY A 25 -20.71 6.67 -5.53
N SER A 26 -20.30 7.94 -5.31
CA SER A 26 -21.11 9.12 -5.67
C SER A 26 -21.30 9.25 -7.18
N PHE A 27 -20.41 8.64 -7.95
CA PHE A 27 -20.55 8.39 -9.38
C PHE A 27 -20.38 6.89 -9.62
N ALA A 28 -21.42 6.25 -10.15
CA ALA A 28 -21.38 4.83 -10.49
C ALA A 28 -20.59 4.57 -11.79
N PRO A 29 -20.06 3.35 -11.98
CA PRO A 29 -19.51 2.96 -13.27
C PRO A 29 -20.49 3.20 -14.42
N GLY A 30 -20.01 3.88 -15.47
CA GLY A 30 -20.81 4.30 -16.61
C GLY A 30 -21.40 5.71 -16.51
N ASP A 31 -21.47 6.31 -15.33
CA ASP A 31 -21.96 7.67 -15.17
C ASP A 31 -21.08 8.68 -15.92
N LYS A 32 -21.71 9.73 -16.41
CA LYS A 32 -20.99 10.88 -16.96
C LYS A 32 -20.65 11.87 -15.85
N LEU A 33 -19.39 12.29 -15.81
CA LEU A 33 -19.03 13.49 -15.05
C LEU A 33 -19.70 14.72 -15.67
N PRO A 34 -19.97 15.77 -14.86
CA PRO A 34 -20.44 17.05 -15.40
C PRO A 34 -19.52 17.57 -16.50
N ALA A 35 -20.08 18.32 -17.46
CA ALA A 35 -19.27 18.90 -18.52
C ALA A 35 -18.11 19.73 -17.95
N GLU A 36 -16.91 19.67 -18.58
CA GLU A 36 -15.70 20.34 -18.09
C GLU A 36 -15.92 21.82 -17.69
N ARG A 37 -16.77 22.55 -18.44
CA ARG A 37 -17.09 23.94 -18.12
C ARG A 37 -17.76 24.05 -16.76
N ARG A 38 -18.80 23.25 -16.54
CA ARG A 38 -19.59 23.25 -15.31
C ARG A 38 -18.73 22.77 -14.12
N LEU A 39 -17.97 21.71 -14.31
CA LEU A 39 -17.09 21.17 -13.27
C LEU A 39 -15.98 22.16 -12.86
N ALA A 40 -15.43 22.92 -13.82
CA ALA A 40 -14.46 23.97 -13.55
C ALA A 40 -15.08 25.14 -12.77
N GLU A 41 -16.31 25.53 -13.11
CA GLU A 41 -17.08 26.55 -12.39
C GLU A 41 -17.41 26.11 -10.96
N GLU A 42 -17.89 24.89 -10.76
CA GLU A 42 -18.24 24.32 -9.45
C GLU A 42 -17.00 24.17 -8.52
N LEU A 43 -15.86 23.81 -9.09
CA LEU A 43 -14.59 23.69 -8.34
C LEU A 43 -13.84 25.02 -8.20
N GLY A 44 -14.28 26.10 -8.86
CA GLY A 44 -13.60 27.40 -8.81
C GLY A 44 -12.20 27.38 -9.46
N VAL A 45 -11.97 26.53 -10.47
CA VAL A 45 -10.66 26.31 -11.08
C VAL A 45 -10.65 26.64 -12.57
N ASN A 46 -9.47 26.84 -13.15
CA ASN A 46 -9.34 27.00 -14.59
C ASN A 46 -9.46 25.64 -15.32
N ARG A 47 -9.92 25.67 -16.58
CA ARG A 47 -10.12 24.47 -17.40
C ARG A 47 -8.84 23.67 -17.67
N ALA A 48 -7.67 24.32 -17.69
CA ALA A 48 -6.41 23.66 -17.95
C ALA A 48 -6.05 22.73 -16.79
N SER A 49 -6.14 23.22 -15.53
CA SER A 49 -5.91 22.39 -14.34
C SER A 49 -6.93 21.25 -14.22
N LEU A 50 -8.20 21.49 -14.56
CA LEU A 50 -9.22 20.44 -14.60
C LEU A 50 -8.88 19.35 -15.63
N ARG A 51 -8.45 19.71 -16.84
CA ARG A 51 -8.05 18.74 -17.86
C ARG A 51 -6.83 17.92 -17.46
N GLU A 52 -5.85 18.52 -16.80
CA GLU A 52 -4.71 17.81 -16.23
C GLU A 52 -5.18 16.77 -15.19
N ALA A 53 -6.09 17.17 -14.30
CA ALA A 53 -6.68 16.28 -13.31
C ALA A 53 -7.47 15.13 -13.96
N ILE A 54 -8.33 15.41 -14.95
CA ILE A 54 -9.09 14.37 -15.68
C ILE A 54 -8.14 13.40 -16.38
N LYS A 55 -7.06 13.90 -17.01
CA LYS A 55 -6.06 13.04 -17.64
C LYS A 55 -5.34 12.15 -16.64
N SER A 56 -5.05 12.64 -15.46
CA SER A 56 -4.48 11.82 -14.38
C SER A 56 -5.45 10.75 -13.89
N LEU A 57 -6.73 11.08 -13.69
CA LEU A 57 -7.78 10.12 -13.35
C LEU A 57 -7.97 9.06 -14.46
N GLU A 58 -7.80 9.44 -15.72
CA GLU A 58 -7.84 8.51 -16.85
C GLU A 58 -6.63 7.56 -16.84
N GLN A 59 -5.44 8.05 -16.51
CA GLN A 59 -4.24 7.22 -16.32
C GLN A 59 -4.38 6.25 -15.16
N MET A 60 -5.09 6.65 -14.09
CA MET A 60 -5.44 5.78 -12.96
C MET A 60 -6.52 4.75 -13.28
N GLY A 61 -7.12 4.77 -14.48
CA GLY A 61 -8.20 3.86 -14.86
C GLY A 61 -9.55 4.17 -14.20
N LEU A 62 -9.74 5.40 -13.67
CA LEU A 62 -10.98 5.80 -12.99
C LEU A 62 -12.03 6.38 -13.94
N VAL A 63 -11.58 7.01 -15.00
CA VAL A 63 -12.46 7.64 -15.98
C VAL A 63 -11.96 7.41 -17.40
N LYS A 64 -12.83 7.65 -18.39
CA LYS A 64 -12.49 7.64 -19.82
C LYS A 64 -13.18 8.80 -20.53
N THR A 65 -12.37 9.61 -21.20
CA THR A 65 -12.87 10.72 -22.01
C THR A 65 -13.04 10.27 -23.47
N ARG A 66 -14.20 10.57 -24.06
CA ARG A 66 -14.48 10.35 -25.48
C ARG A 66 -14.96 11.66 -26.12
N GLN A 67 -14.41 11.96 -27.28
CA GLN A 67 -14.83 13.14 -28.05
C GLN A 67 -16.31 13.05 -28.38
N GLY A 68 -17.05 14.12 -28.10
CA GLY A 68 -18.50 14.19 -28.33
C GLY A 68 -19.38 13.54 -27.27
N ASP A 69 -18.85 12.61 -26.44
CA ASP A 69 -19.61 11.98 -25.36
C ASP A 69 -19.25 12.56 -23.96
N GLY A 70 -18.04 13.11 -23.78
CA GLY A 70 -17.58 13.62 -22.50
C GLY A 70 -16.79 12.57 -21.71
N THR A 71 -16.67 12.76 -20.38
CA THR A 71 -15.91 11.89 -19.47
C THR A 71 -16.84 10.98 -18.71
N ARG A 72 -16.60 9.65 -18.79
CA ARG A 72 -17.36 8.63 -18.06
C ARG A 72 -16.50 7.97 -16.99
N VAL A 73 -17.15 7.62 -15.89
CA VAL A 73 -16.57 6.82 -14.81
C VAL A 73 -16.44 5.36 -15.27
N LEU A 74 -15.30 4.76 -15.00
CA LEU A 74 -15.03 3.35 -15.31
C LEU A 74 -15.29 2.48 -14.07
N ASP A 75 -15.47 1.18 -14.29
CA ASP A 75 -15.40 0.19 -13.23
C ASP A 75 -13.93 -0.01 -12.85
N PHE A 76 -13.49 0.71 -11.82
CA PHE A 76 -12.09 0.74 -11.41
C PHE A 76 -11.58 -0.64 -10.93
N MET A 77 -12.46 -1.54 -10.49
CA MET A 77 -12.07 -2.91 -10.16
C MET A 77 -11.60 -3.70 -11.39
N GLN A 78 -11.98 -3.27 -12.59
CA GLN A 78 -11.55 -3.89 -13.85
C GLN A 78 -10.45 -3.11 -14.57
N THR A 79 -10.28 -1.82 -14.27
CA THR A 79 -9.47 -0.92 -15.09
C THR A 79 -8.31 -0.26 -14.36
N ALA A 80 -8.38 -0.16 -13.03
CA ALA A 80 -7.31 0.45 -12.23
C ALA A 80 -6.25 -0.57 -11.80
N GLY A 81 -5.05 -0.07 -11.48
CA GLY A 81 -3.99 -0.87 -10.92
C GLY A 81 -4.00 -0.91 -9.38
N VAL A 82 -3.12 -1.74 -8.81
CA VAL A 82 -3.00 -1.95 -7.36
C VAL A 82 -2.61 -0.67 -6.61
N GLU A 83 -2.03 0.32 -7.28
CA GLU A 83 -1.71 1.64 -6.71
C GLU A 83 -2.95 2.37 -6.18
N LEU A 84 -4.14 2.05 -6.72
CA LEU A 84 -5.39 2.63 -6.26
C LEU A 84 -5.71 2.26 -4.80
N VAL A 85 -5.21 1.13 -4.31
CA VAL A 85 -5.38 0.68 -2.92
C VAL A 85 -4.89 1.74 -1.93
N SER A 86 -3.78 2.44 -2.24
CA SER A 86 -3.24 3.51 -1.39
C SER A 86 -4.20 4.70 -1.23
N HIS A 87 -5.14 4.86 -2.15
CA HIS A 87 -6.11 5.95 -2.19
C HIS A 87 -7.50 5.57 -1.67
N HIS A 88 -7.75 4.27 -1.43
CA HIS A 88 -8.97 3.79 -0.75
C HIS A 88 -8.94 4.03 0.77
N ILE A 89 -7.83 4.55 1.28
CA ILE A 89 -7.65 4.83 2.70
C ILE A 89 -8.03 6.29 2.92
N PRO A 90 -9.09 6.60 3.68
CA PRO A 90 -9.41 7.97 3.99
C PRO A 90 -8.28 8.58 4.82
N THR A 91 -7.66 9.63 4.33
CA THR A 91 -6.76 10.46 5.13
C THR A 91 -7.58 11.09 6.27
N GLY A 92 -7.36 10.62 7.51
CA GLY A 92 -8.07 11.14 8.70
C GLY A 92 -9.47 10.57 8.98
N GLY A 93 -9.92 9.54 8.26
CA GLY A 93 -11.20 8.86 8.48
C GLY A 93 -11.07 7.42 9.02
N LYS A 94 -12.21 6.76 9.30
CA LYS A 94 -12.20 5.33 9.59
C LYS A 94 -11.81 4.54 8.34
N PRO A 95 -10.94 3.52 8.45
CA PRO A 95 -10.55 2.71 7.31
C PRO A 95 -11.76 1.94 6.76
N ASN A 96 -11.81 1.76 5.44
CA ASN A 96 -12.70 0.77 4.86
C ASN A 96 -12.23 -0.63 5.32
N LEU A 97 -13.04 -1.30 6.13
CA LEU A 97 -12.65 -2.57 6.76
C LEU A 97 -12.52 -3.71 5.75
N GLU A 98 -13.24 -3.68 4.63
CA GLU A 98 -13.11 -4.67 3.56
C GLU A 98 -11.74 -4.52 2.89
N VAL A 99 -11.41 -3.31 2.45
CA VAL A 99 -10.10 -3.02 1.85
C VAL A 99 -8.96 -3.32 2.83
N LEU A 100 -9.13 -3.01 4.11
CA LEU A 100 -8.12 -3.33 5.13
C LEU A 100 -7.92 -4.85 5.27
N ARG A 101 -8.99 -5.66 5.25
CA ARG A 101 -8.90 -7.13 5.27
C ARG A 101 -8.15 -7.65 4.04
N ASP A 102 -8.51 -7.16 2.85
CA ASP A 102 -7.89 -7.56 1.60
C ASP A 102 -6.39 -7.22 1.57
N VAL A 103 -6.01 -6.03 2.07
CA VAL A 103 -4.59 -5.62 2.21
C VAL A 103 -3.84 -6.52 3.19
N LEU A 104 -4.43 -6.87 4.32
CA LEU A 104 -3.82 -7.77 5.31
C LEU A 104 -3.68 -9.20 4.78
N GLU A 105 -4.67 -9.71 4.05
CA GLU A 105 -4.62 -11.00 3.37
C GLU A 105 -3.54 -11.03 2.30
N PHE A 106 -3.50 -10.01 1.45
CA PHE A 106 -2.46 -9.86 0.45
C PHE A 106 -1.06 -9.78 1.09
N ARG A 107 -0.88 -8.97 2.15
CA ARG A 107 0.38 -8.85 2.89
C ARG A 107 0.85 -10.21 3.41
N ARG A 108 -0.06 -11.02 3.92
CA ARG A 108 0.23 -12.38 4.42
C ARG A 108 0.67 -13.30 3.28
N PHE A 109 -0.08 -13.36 2.19
CA PHE A 109 0.27 -14.14 1.00
C PHE A 109 1.64 -13.76 0.44
N TYR A 110 1.83 -12.46 0.25
CA TYR A 110 3.06 -11.91 -0.29
C TYR A 110 4.26 -12.17 0.62
N GLY A 111 4.15 -11.90 1.91
CA GLY A 111 5.22 -12.09 2.88
C GLY A 111 5.66 -13.54 3.02
N ARG A 112 4.69 -14.47 3.00
CA ARG A 112 4.95 -15.90 2.97
C ARG A 112 5.79 -16.28 1.75
N GLU A 113 5.40 -15.83 0.57
CA GLU A 113 6.06 -16.22 -0.68
C GLU A 113 7.46 -15.59 -0.82
N VAL A 114 7.64 -14.33 -0.43
CA VAL A 114 8.97 -13.70 -0.50
C VAL A 114 9.95 -14.32 0.49
N ALA A 115 9.49 -14.76 1.67
CA ALA A 115 10.32 -15.49 2.63
C ALA A 115 10.74 -16.86 2.06
N ARG A 116 9.81 -17.58 1.43
CA ARG A 116 10.11 -18.83 0.74
C ARG A 116 11.18 -18.63 -0.34
N GLN A 117 10.98 -17.66 -1.23
CA GLN A 117 11.90 -17.41 -2.33
C GLN A 117 13.27 -16.96 -1.83
N ALA A 118 13.32 -16.17 -0.75
CA ALA A 118 14.55 -15.76 -0.12
C ALA A 118 15.33 -16.96 0.42
N ALA A 119 14.66 -17.93 1.06
CA ALA A 119 15.33 -19.12 1.57
C ALA A 119 15.84 -20.06 0.47
N ILE A 120 15.17 -20.09 -0.69
CA ILE A 120 15.61 -20.92 -1.83
C ILE A 120 16.80 -20.28 -2.57
N LYS A 121 16.92 -18.95 -2.58
CA LYS A 121 17.84 -18.23 -3.48
C LYS A 121 18.89 -17.40 -2.74
N GLY A 122 18.73 -17.20 -1.45
CA GLY A 122 19.64 -16.39 -0.62
C GLY A 122 21.02 -17.01 -0.52
N ASP A 123 22.02 -16.16 -0.45
CA ASP A 123 23.41 -16.48 -0.20
C ASP A 123 23.91 -15.83 1.11
N ASP A 124 25.17 -16.11 1.50
CA ASP A 124 25.75 -15.61 2.76
C ASP A 124 25.81 -14.07 2.82
N GLU A 125 25.90 -13.39 1.67
CA GLU A 125 25.89 -11.95 1.62
C GLU A 125 24.47 -11.39 1.82
N ASP A 126 23.48 -12.07 1.29
CA ASP A 126 22.06 -11.77 1.54
C ASP A 126 21.71 -11.95 3.03
N VAL A 127 22.19 -13.03 3.66
CA VAL A 127 22.03 -13.26 5.11
C VAL A 127 22.58 -12.09 5.91
N ARG A 128 23.82 -11.65 5.65
CA ARG A 128 24.42 -10.51 6.35
C ARG A 128 23.57 -9.24 6.24
N ARG A 129 23.04 -8.93 5.03
CA ARG A 129 22.19 -7.76 4.84
C ARG A 129 20.86 -7.87 5.60
N LEU A 130 20.28 -9.06 5.66
CA LEU A 130 19.08 -9.29 6.46
C LEU A 130 19.33 -9.16 7.96
N GLU A 131 20.51 -9.60 8.44
CA GLU A 131 20.94 -9.40 9.83
C GLU A 131 21.11 -7.93 10.18
N GLU A 132 21.73 -7.12 9.30
CA GLU A 132 21.87 -5.68 9.47
C GLU A 132 20.50 -4.98 9.63
N VAL A 133 19.51 -5.38 8.85
CA VAL A 133 18.14 -4.86 8.98
C VAL A 133 17.51 -5.32 10.30
N ALA A 134 17.64 -6.60 10.65
CA ALA A 134 17.06 -7.18 11.87
C ALA A 134 17.68 -6.61 13.14
N ASP A 135 18.97 -6.27 13.12
CA ASP A 135 19.68 -5.67 14.26
C ASP A 135 19.20 -4.27 14.59
N ARG A 136 18.65 -3.53 13.62
CA ARG A 136 18.03 -2.23 13.87
C ARG A 136 16.78 -2.33 14.76
N ALA A 137 16.07 -3.46 14.72
CA ALA A 137 14.96 -3.74 15.64
C ALA A 137 15.45 -4.06 17.08
N ALA A 138 16.76 -4.14 17.29
CA ALA A 138 17.37 -4.40 18.60
C ALA A 138 17.65 -3.12 19.41
N ASP A 139 17.53 -1.95 18.79
CA ASP A 139 17.76 -0.67 19.47
C ASP A 139 16.75 -0.52 20.63
N PRO A 140 17.22 -0.40 21.89
CA PRO A 140 16.36 -0.22 23.04
C PRO A 140 15.52 1.08 22.97
N ALA A 141 15.97 2.06 22.18
CA ALA A 141 15.29 3.34 21.99
C ALA A 141 14.34 3.35 20.79
N ILE A 142 14.18 2.21 20.08
CA ILE A 142 13.33 2.14 18.91
C ILE A 142 11.86 2.40 19.29
N ASP A 143 11.25 3.40 18.70
CA ASP A 143 9.82 3.64 18.87
C ASP A 143 8.97 2.72 17.97
N ALA A 144 7.66 2.72 18.19
CA ALA A 144 6.74 1.83 17.47
C ALA A 144 6.69 2.13 15.96
N GLU A 145 6.86 3.38 15.55
CA GLU A 145 6.87 3.77 14.14
C GLU A 145 8.16 3.31 13.44
N ALA A 146 9.30 3.52 14.07
CA ALA A 146 10.59 3.06 13.56
C ALA A 146 10.63 1.52 13.49
N LEU A 147 10.12 0.83 14.51
CA LEU A 147 10.03 -0.64 14.52
C LEU A 147 9.16 -1.17 13.37
N MET A 148 8.01 -0.55 13.11
CA MET A 148 7.16 -0.91 11.97
C MET A 148 7.88 -0.71 10.63
N LYS A 149 8.63 0.40 10.48
CA LYS A 149 9.42 0.65 9.27
C LYS A 149 10.51 -0.40 9.09
N VAL A 150 11.21 -0.78 10.15
CA VAL A 150 12.23 -1.83 10.13
C VAL A 150 11.62 -3.19 9.76
N ASP A 151 10.45 -3.55 10.33
CA ASP A 151 9.76 -4.79 9.98
C ASP A 151 9.36 -4.80 8.50
N PHE A 152 8.84 -3.68 7.98
CA PHE A 152 8.52 -3.55 6.57
C PHE A 152 9.77 -3.65 5.68
N GLU A 153 10.86 -2.98 6.03
CA GLU A 153 12.13 -3.01 5.30
C GLU A 153 12.71 -4.42 5.25
N PHE A 154 12.55 -5.22 6.30
CA PHE A 154 12.94 -6.63 6.30
C PHE A 154 12.23 -7.42 5.20
N TYR A 155 10.93 -7.25 5.00
CA TYR A 155 10.19 -7.88 3.89
C TYR A 155 10.57 -7.32 2.51
N VAL A 156 10.95 -6.05 2.43
CA VAL A 156 11.52 -5.47 1.19
C VAL A 156 12.85 -6.15 0.86
N GLU A 157 13.72 -6.36 1.85
CA GLU A 157 14.99 -7.05 1.65
C GLU A 157 14.79 -8.53 1.30
N LEU A 158 13.86 -9.25 1.96
CA LEU A 158 13.46 -10.60 1.55
C LEU A 158 13.02 -10.66 0.08
N THR A 159 12.28 -9.63 -0.38
CA THR A 159 11.84 -9.53 -1.78
C THR A 159 13.03 -9.38 -2.73
N ARG A 160 14.06 -8.62 -2.34
CA ARG A 160 15.30 -8.45 -3.09
C ARG A 160 16.07 -9.77 -3.18
N VAL A 161 16.26 -10.45 -2.02
CA VAL A 161 16.93 -11.75 -1.92
C VAL A 161 16.23 -12.81 -2.80
N GLY A 162 14.92 -12.81 -2.83
CA GLY A 162 14.11 -13.69 -3.69
C GLY A 162 14.31 -13.48 -5.20
N ARG A 163 15.05 -12.44 -5.65
CA ARG A 163 15.46 -12.16 -7.04
C ARG A 163 14.30 -12.21 -8.05
N ASN A 164 13.08 -11.87 -7.62
CA ASN A 164 11.91 -11.76 -8.49
C ASN A 164 11.60 -10.28 -8.76
N ARG A 165 11.89 -9.83 -9.99
CA ARG A 165 11.70 -8.42 -10.40
C ARG A 165 10.23 -7.95 -10.29
N VAL A 166 9.27 -8.85 -10.56
CA VAL A 166 7.85 -8.51 -10.46
C VAL A 166 7.47 -8.27 -9.00
N PHE A 167 7.94 -9.11 -8.08
CA PHE A 167 7.72 -8.90 -6.65
C PHE A 167 8.38 -7.61 -6.16
N GLN A 168 9.58 -7.26 -6.65
CA GLN A 168 10.24 -6.00 -6.30
C GLN A 168 9.47 -4.76 -6.77
N LEU A 169 8.88 -4.80 -7.97
CA LEU A 169 8.03 -3.72 -8.46
C LEU A 169 6.72 -3.64 -7.67
N LEU A 170 6.12 -4.79 -7.38
CA LEU A 170 4.87 -4.87 -6.64
C LEU A 170 5.00 -4.34 -5.21
N ILE A 171 6.07 -4.69 -4.47
CA ILE A 171 6.28 -4.16 -3.10
C ILE A 171 6.47 -2.64 -3.10
N ASN A 172 7.11 -2.07 -4.12
CA ASN A 172 7.25 -0.62 -4.24
C ASN A 172 5.90 0.08 -4.42
N THR A 173 5.00 -0.51 -5.21
CA THR A 173 3.64 0.00 -5.40
C THR A 173 2.83 -0.06 -4.11
N ILE A 174 2.96 -1.15 -3.35
CA ILE A 174 2.24 -1.37 -2.10
C ILE A 174 2.83 -0.56 -0.93
N ARG A 175 4.09 -0.16 -1.03
CA ARG A 175 4.78 0.63 0.02
C ARG A 175 3.95 1.84 0.45
N SER A 176 3.40 2.58 -0.51
CA SER A 176 2.56 3.75 -0.23
C SER A 176 1.32 3.39 0.58
N ALA A 177 0.66 2.29 0.22
CA ALA A 177 -0.50 1.80 0.95
C ALA A 177 -0.11 1.43 2.39
N VAL A 178 0.94 0.65 2.59
CA VAL A 178 1.41 0.23 3.93
C VAL A 178 1.81 1.43 4.78
N LEU A 179 2.51 2.41 4.22
CA LEU A 179 2.91 3.62 4.95
C LEU A 179 1.71 4.51 5.29
N ASN A 180 0.72 4.61 4.41
CA ASN A 180 -0.52 5.36 4.69
C ASN A 180 -1.36 4.71 5.80
N TYR A 181 -1.31 3.37 5.95
CA TYR A 181 -1.90 2.65 7.08
C TYR A 181 -0.99 2.64 8.33
N SER A 182 0.17 3.28 8.30
CA SER A 182 1.15 3.21 9.39
C SER A 182 0.56 3.57 10.75
N ALA A 183 -0.25 4.61 10.83
CA ALA A 183 -0.91 5.02 12.07
C ALA A 183 -1.77 3.91 12.72
N PHE A 184 -2.37 3.04 11.91
CA PHE A 184 -3.10 1.87 12.39
C PHE A 184 -2.16 0.74 12.80
N PHE A 185 -1.14 0.48 12.00
CA PHE A 185 -0.17 -0.59 12.29
C PHE A 185 0.68 -0.28 13.51
N VAL A 186 1.07 0.98 13.72
CA VAL A 186 1.85 1.41 14.90
C VAL A 186 1.14 1.09 16.21
N THR A 187 -0.19 1.28 16.27
CA THR A 187 -0.99 1.01 17.47
C THR A 187 -1.02 -0.49 17.84
N PHE A 188 -0.81 -1.37 16.86
CA PHE A 188 -0.88 -2.83 17.02
C PHE A 188 0.44 -3.53 16.74
N ASN A 189 1.54 -2.79 16.72
CA ASN A 189 2.84 -3.35 16.47
C ASN A 189 3.21 -4.35 17.57
N PRO A 190 3.67 -5.56 17.21
CA PRO A 190 4.15 -6.50 18.21
C PRO A 190 5.37 -5.92 18.93
N PRO A 191 5.65 -6.35 20.19
CA PRO A 191 6.86 -5.94 20.88
C PRO A 191 8.12 -6.20 20.05
N ALA A 192 9.12 -5.34 20.15
CA ALA A 192 10.37 -5.44 19.39
C ALA A 192 11.02 -6.84 19.52
N ALA A 193 10.94 -7.46 20.69
CA ALA A 193 11.44 -8.83 20.91
C ALA A 193 10.74 -9.87 20.02
N VAL A 194 9.45 -9.70 19.74
CA VAL A 194 8.67 -10.59 18.86
C VAL A 194 9.06 -10.39 17.40
N VAL A 195 9.18 -9.13 16.95
CA VAL A 195 9.64 -8.80 15.60
C VAL A 195 11.02 -9.38 15.35
N ARG A 196 11.98 -9.10 16.25
CA ARG A 196 13.34 -9.62 16.18
C ARG A 196 13.40 -11.14 16.11
N LYS A 197 12.63 -11.81 17.00
CA LYS A 197 12.59 -13.27 17.00
C LYS A 197 12.12 -13.80 15.66
N ASN A 198 11.06 -13.22 15.10
CA ASN A 198 10.53 -13.61 13.79
C ASN A 198 11.56 -13.43 12.68
N GLN A 199 12.22 -12.27 12.62
CA GLN A 199 13.24 -11.97 11.62
C GLN A 199 14.41 -12.95 11.71
N ARG A 200 14.94 -13.20 12.91
CA ARG A 200 16.02 -14.17 13.12
C ARG A 200 15.62 -15.61 12.80
N ASP A 201 14.40 -16.00 13.10
CA ASP A 201 13.92 -17.34 12.75
C ASP A 201 13.79 -17.53 11.22
N ILE A 202 13.40 -16.46 10.48
CA ILE A 202 13.40 -16.45 9.01
C ILE A 202 14.84 -16.52 8.47
N ILE A 203 15.78 -15.72 9.01
CA ILE A 203 17.19 -15.74 8.61
C ILE A 203 17.78 -17.16 8.77
N LYS A 204 17.55 -17.80 9.90
CA LYS A 204 17.97 -19.19 10.11
C LYS A 204 17.40 -20.15 9.08
N ALA A 205 16.15 -19.99 8.69
CA ALA A 205 15.54 -20.81 7.65
C ALA A 205 16.19 -20.55 6.27
N ILE A 206 16.64 -19.30 6.01
CA ILE A 206 17.40 -18.95 4.80
C ILE A 206 18.78 -19.63 4.80
N GLU A 207 19.53 -19.56 5.92
CA GLU A 207 20.81 -20.26 6.08
C GLU A 207 20.69 -21.78 5.86
N MET A 208 19.56 -22.35 6.28
CA MET A 208 19.26 -23.79 6.10
C MET A 208 18.65 -24.10 4.72
N GLN A 209 18.43 -23.11 3.87
CA GLN A 209 17.72 -23.22 2.57
C GLN A 209 16.33 -23.87 2.68
N ASP A 210 15.68 -23.71 3.85
CA ASP A 210 14.35 -24.25 4.14
C ASP A 210 13.24 -23.25 3.79
N GLY A 211 12.82 -23.24 2.54
CA GLY A 211 11.79 -22.33 2.03
C GLY A 211 10.43 -22.51 2.69
N GLU A 212 10.04 -23.75 3.02
CA GLU A 212 8.75 -24.01 3.68
C GLU A 212 8.77 -23.52 5.13
N ARG A 213 9.87 -23.69 5.82
CA ARG A 213 10.03 -23.19 7.18
C ARG A 213 9.98 -21.66 7.21
N ALA A 214 10.71 -20.98 6.32
CA ALA A 214 10.67 -19.53 6.18
C ALA A 214 9.25 -19.01 5.91
N ALA A 215 8.53 -19.67 4.99
CA ALA A 215 7.15 -19.34 4.65
C ALA A 215 6.20 -19.49 5.84
N GLN A 216 6.30 -20.55 6.62
CA GLN A 216 5.46 -20.81 7.79
C GLN A 216 5.70 -19.77 8.89
N ILE A 217 6.95 -19.40 9.15
CA ILE A 217 7.31 -18.39 10.14
C ILE A 217 6.72 -17.04 9.74
N ALA A 218 6.92 -16.62 8.49
CA ALA A 218 6.36 -15.36 7.96
C ALA A 218 4.82 -15.36 8.03
N ASP A 219 4.17 -16.44 7.61
CA ASP A 219 2.71 -16.58 7.67
C ASP A 219 2.16 -16.43 9.10
N ALA A 220 2.76 -17.12 10.06
CA ALA A 220 2.33 -17.07 11.46
C ALA A 220 2.47 -15.65 12.05
N HIS A 221 3.57 -14.96 11.76
CA HIS A 221 3.81 -13.59 12.21
C HIS A 221 2.80 -12.62 11.63
N LEU A 222 2.63 -12.63 10.31
CA LEU A 222 1.75 -11.70 9.59
C LEU A 222 0.27 -11.96 9.90
N ARG A 223 -0.13 -13.22 10.08
CA ARG A 223 -1.47 -13.59 10.52
C ARG A 223 -1.77 -13.04 11.91
N LYS A 224 -0.86 -13.22 12.87
CA LYS A 224 -1.04 -12.70 14.22
C LYS A 224 -1.19 -11.16 14.21
N GLY A 225 -0.38 -10.46 13.43
CA GLY A 225 -0.50 -9.01 13.25
C GLY A 225 -1.85 -8.61 12.65
N ALA A 226 -2.30 -9.32 11.62
CA ALA A 226 -3.61 -9.08 11.00
C ALA A 226 -4.76 -9.29 12.00
N ASP A 227 -4.75 -10.40 12.76
CA ASP A 227 -5.76 -10.71 13.79
C ASP A 227 -5.81 -9.62 14.87
N GLN A 228 -4.68 -9.08 15.29
CA GLN A 228 -4.59 -7.97 16.24
C GLN A 228 -5.21 -6.69 15.68
N VAL A 229 -4.85 -6.30 14.46
CA VAL A 229 -5.42 -5.11 13.80
C VAL A 229 -6.93 -5.25 13.66
N LEU A 230 -7.43 -6.39 13.16
CA LEU A 230 -8.85 -6.60 12.95
C LEU A 230 -9.65 -6.73 14.25
N SER A 231 -9.03 -7.16 15.36
CA SER A 231 -9.71 -7.31 16.65
C SER A 231 -10.29 -6.00 17.20
N VAL A 232 -9.67 -4.87 16.86
CA VAL A 232 -10.11 -3.53 17.28
C VAL A 232 -11.42 -3.11 16.63
N PHE A 233 -11.68 -3.66 15.44
CA PHE A 233 -12.89 -3.36 14.69
C PHE A 233 -14.00 -4.42 14.89
N LYS A 234 -13.76 -5.44 15.73
CA LYS A 234 -14.78 -6.42 16.09
C LYS A 234 -15.87 -5.74 16.91
N GLY A 235 -17.05 -5.61 16.32
CA GLY A 235 -18.22 -4.96 16.95
C GLY A 235 -18.58 -3.61 16.35
N GLN A 236 -17.87 -3.12 15.35
CA GLN A 236 -18.32 -1.95 14.58
C GLN A 236 -19.11 -2.45 13.35
N PRO A 237 -20.34 -1.94 13.11
CA PRO A 237 -21.07 -2.25 11.88
C PRO A 237 -20.28 -1.75 10.68
N SER A 238 -20.30 -2.54 9.60
CA SER A 238 -19.78 -2.13 8.29
C SER A 238 -20.51 -0.84 7.87
N ALA A 239 -19.75 0.19 7.54
CA ALA A 239 -20.27 1.47 7.08
C ALA A 239 -20.71 1.39 5.64
#